data_83ea49163c533d052437c1871dc79d5d
#
_entry.id   83ea49163c533d052437c1871dc79d5d
#
_cell.length_a   1.000
_cell.length_b   1.000
_cell.length_c   1.000
_cell.angle_alpha   90.00
_cell.angle_beta   90.00
_cell.angle_gamma   90.00
#
_symmetry.space_group_name_H-M   'P 1'
#
loop_
_entity.id
_entity.type
_entity.pdbx_description
1 polymer ?
#
loop_
_entity_poly.entity_id
_entity_poly.type
_entity_poly.pdbx_seq_one_letter_code
_entity_poly.pdbx_strand_id
1 'polypeptide(L)'
;MRRLSILTVAALVGTCVLAQDAALAASGAEKLGWQMSIHAYTFRKFSIFECIDKTAALGLKYMSLSGSVNLDGTNTVTTIKLSDKDAEAIRTAAAARGIKLVNIGVVTLPPNEAESRRVFEFARKMGIDTLVAEPEPAALDTVERLCKEYNIKVAIHNHPKPSHYWNPDTVLEAVQGRTPLMGACADTGHWLRSGLDPVECLKKLQGRVITLHFKDLVPDEPQAPTTAPATGKKKQSESKAMHDVPWGTGVGNVKAQMAELKRQGFHGVFGVEYEYHWDNSLPEIAKCVEFFNATCAELAKSP
;
A
#
# COMPACT_ATOMS: atom_id res chain seq x y z
N MET A 1 78.93 -27.13 -29.82
CA MET A 1 78.39 -27.03 -28.46
C MET A 1 77.13 -26.21 -28.54
N ARG A 2 75.96 -26.81 -28.63
CA ARG A 2 74.65 -26.11 -28.60
C ARG A 2 73.94 -26.55 -27.35
N ARG A 3 73.64 -25.60 -26.47
CA ARG A 3 72.89 -25.85 -25.23
C ARG A 3 71.39 -25.89 -25.55
N LEU A 4 70.79 -26.98 -25.20
CA LEU A 4 69.33 -27.18 -25.27
C LEU A 4 68.70 -26.51 -24.06
N SER A 5 67.85 -25.55 -24.24
CA SER A 5 67.02 -24.95 -23.21
C SER A 5 65.71 -25.71 -23.11
N ILE A 6 65.45 -26.30 -21.93
CA ILE A 6 64.20 -26.98 -21.62
C ILE A 6 63.20 -25.91 -21.16
N LEU A 7 62.13 -25.69 -21.93
CA LEU A 7 60.98 -24.88 -21.50
C LEU A 7 60.08 -25.76 -20.61
N THR A 8 59.97 -25.36 -19.39
CA THR A 8 59.00 -25.94 -18.43
C THR A 8 57.65 -25.27 -18.65
N VAL A 9 56.67 -26.04 -19.15
CA VAL A 9 55.27 -25.58 -19.26
C VAL A 9 54.61 -25.79 -17.91
N ALA A 10 54.30 -24.68 -17.23
CA ALA A 10 53.48 -24.68 -16.04
C ALA A 10 52.00 -24.78 -16.43
N ALA A 11 51.38 -25.91 -16.12
CA ALA A 11 49.93 -26.11 -16.28
C ALA A 11 49.20 -25.30 -15.20
N LEU A 12 48.51 -24.26 -15.59
CA LEU A 12 47.51 -23.58 -14.75
C LEU A 12 46.29 -24.47 -14.64
N VAL A 13 46.11 -25.12 -13.50
CA VAL A 13 44.85 -25.76 -13.12
C VAL A 13 43.88 -24.65 -12.70
N GLY A 14 43.00 -24.26 -13.61
CA GLY A 14 41.89 -23.37 -13.32
C GLY A 14 40.88 -24.10 -12.42
N THR A 15 40.84 -23.73 -11.16
CA THR A 15 39.73 -24.10 -10.24
C THR A 15 38.48 -23.38 -10.73
N CYS A 16 37.60 -24.11 -11.43
CA CYS A 16 36.23 -23.70 -11.68
C CYS A 16 35.51 -23.65 -10.32
N VAL A 17 35.38 -22.46 -9.76
CA VAL A 17 34.47 -22.22 -8.64
C VAL A 17 33.06 -22.33 -9.22
N LEU A 18 32.42 -23.47 -9.03
CA LEU A 18 31.00 -23.64 -9.21
C LEU A 18 30.33 -22.69 -8.19
N ALA A 19 29.85 -21.55 -8.68
CA ALA A 19 28.90 -20.75 -7.94
C ALA A 19 27.66 -21.63 -7.75
N GLN A 20 27.54 -22.24 -6.58
CA GLN A 20 26.30 -22.85 -6.14
C GLN A 20 25.28 -21.69 -6.06
N ASP A 21 24.27 -21.72 -6.93
CA ASP A 21 23.03 -20.98 -6.75
C ASP A 21 22.42 -21.44 -5.42
N ALA A 22 22.83 -20.78 -4.35
CA ALA A 22 22.08 -20.83 -3.11
C ALA A 22 20.73 -20.20 -3.43
N ALA A 23 19.70 -20.99 -3.64
CA ALA A 23 18.33 -20.52 -3.73
C ALA A 23 18.13 -19.58 -2.53
N LEU A 24 18.00 -18.28 -2.82
CA LEU A 24 17.80 -17.28 -1.78
C LEU A 24 16.58 -17.70 -0.96
N ALA A 25 16.80 -18.03 0.30
CA ALA A 25 15.72 -18.46 1.18
C ALA A 25 14.65 -17.36 1.20
N ALA A 26 13.38 -17.74 1.03
CA ALA A 26 12.27 -16.80 1.02
C ALA A 26 12.33 -15.88 2.23
N SER A 27 12.12 -14.58 2.00
CA SER A 27 12.08 -13.57 3.05
C SER A 27 10.98 -13.86 4.08
N GLY A 28 11.04 -13.24 5.26
CA GLY A 28 9.98 -13.38 6.25
C GLY A 28 8.61 -12.98 5.71
N ALA A 29 8.55 -11.91 4.91
CA ALA A 29 7.32 -11.44 4.28
C ALA A 29 6.77 -12.47 3.27
N GLU A 30 7.63 -13.03 2.42
CA GLU A 30 7.22 -14.07 1.46
C GLU A 30 6.68 -15.33 2.15
N LYS A 31 7.29 -15.76 3.26
CA LYS A 31 6.80 -16.90 4.06
C LYS A 31 5.42 -16.65 4.65
N LEU A 32 5.10 -15.39 4.99
CA LEU A 32 3.81 -14.98 5.51
C LEU A 32 2.78 -14.67 4.40
N GLY A 33 3.21 -14.68 3.12
CA GLY A 33 2.35 -14.28 1.99
C GLY A 33 2.06 -12.77 1.98
N TRP A 34 2.96 -11.96 2.55
CA TRP A 34 2.81 -10.51 2.68
C TRP A 34 3.61 -9.76 1.65
N GLN A 35 3.04 -8.67 1.16
CA GLN A 35 3.65 -7.77 0.20
C GLN A 35 3.65 -6.35 0.78
N MET A 36 4.78 -5.66 0.69
CA MET A 36 4.84 -4.24 1.05
C MET A 36 4.81 -3.41 -0.22
N SER A 37 3.89 -2.47 -0.30
CA SER A 37 3.73 -1.53 -1.42
C SER A 37 3.83 -0.08 -0.95
N ILE A 38 4.21 0.81 -1.87
CA ILE A 38 4.02 2.24 -1.68
C ILE A 38 2.70 2.64 -2.31
N HIS A 39 1.86 3.34 -1.56
CA HIS A 39 0.71 4.05 -2.14
C HIS A 39 1.20 5.38 -2.74
N ALA A 40 0.89 5.63 -4.01
CA ALA A 40 1.42 6.78 -4.75
C ALA A 40 1.11 8.14 -4.09
N TYR A 41 0.05 8.22 -3.29
CA TYR A 41 -0.31 9.42 -2.55
C TYR A 41 0.78 9.88 -1.57
N THR A 42 1.58 8.95 -1.04
CA THR A 42 2.75 9.22 -0.21
C THR A 42 3.72 10.20 -0.87
N PHE A 43 3.85 10.10 -2.19
CA PHE A 43 4.72 10.97 -3.01
C PHE A 43 3.92 11.91 -3.90
N ARG A 44 2.74 12.34 -3.50
CA ARG A 44 1.81 13.17 -4.30
C ARG A 44 2.36 14.49 -4.82
N LYS A 45 3.47 14.99 -4.24
CA LYS A 45 4.17 16.19 -4.72
C LYS A 45 5.11 15.91 -5.90
N PHE A 46 5.33 14.65 -6.22
CA PHE A 46 6.21 14.20 -7.29
C PHE A 46 5.39 13.65 -8.44
N SER A 47 5.99 13.57 -9.63
CA SER A 47 5.36 12.86 -10.74
C SER A 47 5.22 11.37 -10.44
N ILE A 48 4.28 10.69 -11.12
CA ILE A 48 4.09 9.23 -10.95
C ILE A 48 5.35 8.45 -11.32
N PHE A 49 6.15 8.97 -12.26
CA PHE A 49 7.41 8.35 -12.67
C PHE A 49 8.48 8.48 -11.56
N GLU A 50 8.58 9.62 -10.90
CA GLU A 50 9.43 9.77 -9.72
C GLU A 50 8.95 8.92 -8.55
N CYS A 51 7.62 8.74 -8.37
CA CYS A 51 7.07 7.82 -7.37
C CYS A 51 7.53 6.38 -7.64
N ILE A 52 7.53 5.94 -8.90
CA ILE A 52 8.04 4.64 -9.34
C ILE A 52 9.53 4.51 -9.02
N ASP A 53 10.33 5.52 -9.36
CA ASP A 53 11.78 5.52 -9.08
C ASP A 53 12.09 5.48 -7.58
N LYS A 54 11.36 6.25 -6.77
CA LYS A 54 11.46 6.25 -5.30
C LYS A 54 11.08 4.90 -4.70
N THR A 55 10.04 4.25 -5.22
CA THR A 55 9.62 2.90 -4.82
C THR A 55 10.71 1.88 -5.09
N ALA A 56 11.31 1.93 -6.29
CA ALA A 56 12.43 1.06 -6.67
C ALA A 56 13.68 1.31 -5.80
N ALA A 57 13.98 2.58 -5.49
CA ALA A 57 15.11 2.95 -4.62
C ALA A 57 14.97 2.41 -3.19
N LEU A 58 13.73 2.18 -2.70
CA LEU A 58 13.45 1.51 -1.44
C LEU A 58 13.58 -0.03 -1.51
N GLY A 59 13.91 -0.60 -2.67
CA GLY A 59 13.98 -2.04 -2.89
C GLY A 59 12.61 -2.74 -2.92
N LEU A 60 11.52 -1.99 -3.05
CA LEU A 60 10.17 -2.53 -3.08
C LEU A 60 9.75 -2.94 -4.49
N LYS A 61 8.94 -3.99 -4.57
CA LYS A 61 8.46 -4.59 -5.83
C LYS A 61 6.99 -4.31 -6.12
N TYR A 62 6.30 -3.60 -5.24
CA TYR A 62 4.86 -3.36 -5.33
C TYR A 62 4.55 -1.89 -5.14
N MET A 63 3.57 -1.40 -5.89
CA MET A 63 3.08 -0.03 -5.79
C MET A 63 1.58 0.01 -6.02
N SER A 64 0.91 0.90 -5.31
CA SER A 64 -0.51 1.19 -5.46
C SER A 64 -0.67 2.55 -6.14
N LEU A 65 -1.54 2.64 -7.12
CA LEU A 65 -1.89 3.92 -7.72
C LEU A 65 -2.85 4.68 -6.82
N SER A 66 -2.65 6.00 -6.72
CA SER A 66 -3.61 6.89 -6.06
C SER A 66 -4.84 7.12 -6.95
N GLY A 67 -5.95 7.59 -6.40
CA GLY A 67 -7.16 8.00 -7.15
C GLY A 67 -6.89 9.13 -8.15
N SER A 68 -5.81 9.88 -7.95
CA SER A 68 -5.26 10.82 -8.92
C SER A 68 -3.73 10.71 -8.94
N VAL A 69 -3.12 10.96 -10.10
CA VAL A 69 -1.67 10.93 -10.31
C VAL A 69 -1.21 12.24 -10.95
N ASN A 70 -0.02 12.67 -10.57
CA ASN A 70 0.69 13.77 -11.19
C ASN A 70 1.58 13.20 -12.31
N LEU A 71 1.41 13.66 -13.56
CA LEU A 71 2.13 13.10 -14.70
C LEU A 71 3.52 13.68 -14.89
N ASP A 72 3.71 14.96 -14.62
CA ASP A 72 4.92 15.70 -14.99
C ASP A 72 5.43 16.68 -13.90
N GLY A 73 4.85 16.64 -12.70
CA GLY A 73 5.13 17.59 -11.61
C GLY A 73 4.11 18.73 -11.51
N THR A 74 3.31 18.96 -12.54
CA THR A 74 2.33 20.08 -12.62
C THR A 74 0.93 19.62 -12.99
N ASN A 75 0.81 18.53 -13.75
CA ASN A 75 -0.46 18.04 -14.31
C ASN A 75 -0.99 16.85 -13.51
N THR A 76 -1.97 17.09 -12.66
CA THR A 76 -2.67 16.03 -11.89
C THR A 76 -3.92 15.59 -12.62
N VAL A 77 -4.03 14.31 -12.89
CA VAL A 77 -5.15 13.67 -13.59
C VAL A 77 -5.81 12.64 -12.68
N THR A 78 -7.14 12.57 -12.68
CA THR A 78 -7.87 11.45 -12.07
C THR A 78 -7.43 10.16 -12.74
N THR A 79 -6.92 9.20 -12.00
CA THR A 79 -6.22 8.02 -12.53
C THR A 79 -7.05 7.21 -13.51
N ILE A 80 -8.35 7.02 -13.22
CA ILE A 80 -9.28 6.32 -14.13
C ILE A 80 -9.60 7.10 -15.43
N LYS A 81 -9.17 8.35 -15.54
CA LYS A 81 -9.33 9.20 -16.73
C LYS A 81 -8.03 9.37 -17.53
N LEU A 82 -6.98 8.62 -17.17
CA LEU A 82 -5.74 8.61 -17.95
C LEU A 82 -6.00 8.20 -19.40
N SER A 83 -5.30 8.85 -20.32
CA SER A 83 -5.27 8.42 -21.72
C SER A 83 -4.64 7.03 -21.83
N ASP A 84 -4.93 6.33 -22.92
CA ASP A 84 -4.30 5.02 -23.18
C ASP A 84 -2.78 5.11 -23.23
N LYS A 85 -2.26 6.19 -23.78
CA LYS A 85 -0.82 6.49 -23.87
C LYS A 85 -0.21 6.67 -22.48
N ASP A 86 -0.84 7.45 -21.60
CA ASP A 86 -0.31 7.73 -20.26
C ASP A 86 -0.40 6.47 -19.37
N ALA A 87 -1.51 5.73 -19.46
CA ALA A 87 -1.69 4.47 -18.74
C ALA A 87 -0.62 3.44 -19.15
N GLU A 88 -0.31 3.31 -20.44
CA GLU A 88 0.74 2.43 -20.94
C GLU A 88 2.14 2.91 -20.54
N ALA A 89 2.40 4.21 -20.55
CA ALA A 89 3.66 4.78 -20.09
C ALA A 89 3.93 4.45 -18.62
N ILE A 90 2.91 4.57 -17.75
CA ILE A 90 3.01 4.23 -16.32
C ILE A 90 3.29 2.72 -16.16
N ARG A 91 2.55 1.86 -16.86
CA ARG A 91 2.78 0.40 -16.80
C ARG A 91 4.19 0.03 -17.23
N THR A 92 4.64 0.60 -18.34
CA THR A 92 5.99 0.35 -18.88
C THR A 92 7.07 0.82 -17.93
N ALA A 93 6.93 2.02 -17.35
CA ALA A 93 7.88 2.55 -16.38
C ALA A 93 7.95 1.67 -15.11
N ALA A 94 6.81 1.24 -14.57
CA ALA A 94 6.76 0.35 -13.42
C ALA A 94 7.42 -1.01 -13.73
N ALA A 95 7.08 -1.62 -14.86
CA ALA A 95 7.66 -2.89 -15.30
C ALA A 95 9.18 -2.81 -15.51
N ALA A 96 9.67 -1.70 -16.10
CA ALA A 96 11.10 -1.47 -16.29
C ALA A 96 11.90 -1.38 -14.97
N ARG A 97 11.23 -1.07 -13.86
CA ARG A 97 11.79 -1.07 -12.49
C ARG A 97 11.48 -2.35 -11.70
N GLY A 98 10.87 -3.35 -12.31
CA GLY A 98 10.45 -4.59 -11.64
C GLY A 98 9.31 -4.37 -10.64
N ILE A 99 8.53 -3.30 -10.78
CA ILE A 99 7.42 -2.95 -9.90
C ILE A 99 6.11 -3.46 -10.50
N LYS A 100 5.35 -4.20 -9.69
CA LYS A 100 3.98 -4.60 -9.97
C LYS A 100 3.00 -3.60 -9.37
N LEU A 101 2.04 -3.12 -10.17
CA LEU A 101 0.91 -2.35 -9.67
C LEU A 101 -0.09 -3.33 -9.05
N VAL A 102 -0.45 -3.12 -7.77
CA VAL A 102 -1.25 -4.09 -7.00
C VAL A 102 -2.67 -3.64 -6.71
N ASN A 103 -2.89 -2.35 -6.52
CA ASN A 103 -4.22 -1.78 -6.36
C ASN A 103 -4.28 -0.32 -6.82
N ILE A 104 -5.48 0.23 -6.84
CA ILE A 104 -5.75 1.65 -7.12
C ILE A 104 -6.79 2.16 -6.15
N GLY A 105 -6.56 3.34 -5.58
CA GLY A 105 -7.53 4.00 -4.69
C GLY A 105 -7.01 5.29 -4.07
N VAL A 106 -7.86 6.03 -3.38
CA VAL A 106 -9.29 5.70 -3.19
C VAL A 106 -10.06 6.15 -4.43
N VAL A 107 -10.87 5.26 -5.00
CA VAL A 107 -11.71 5.55 -6.16
C VAL A 107 -13.19 5.59 -5.76
N THR A 108 -13.99 6.32 -6.52
CA THR A 108 -15.44 6.38 -6.35
C THR A 108 -16.11 5.26 -7.15
N LEU A 109 -17.06 4.58 -6.51
CA LEU A 109 -17.93 3.59 -7.14
C LEU A 109 -19.40 4.02 -6.89
N PRO A 110 -19.97 4.83 -7.78
CA PRO A 110 -21.34 5.34 -7.62
C PRO A 110 -22.39 4.27 -7.97
N PRO A 111 -23.68 4.49 -7.62
CA PRO A 111 -24.78 3.60 -8.01
C PRO A 111 -24.96 3.47 -9.53
N ASN A 112 -24.49 4.45 -10.31
CA ASN A 112 -24.49 4.37 -11.76
C ASN A 112 -23.55 3.26 -12.25
N GLU A 113 -24.12 2.18 -12.74
CA GLU A 113 -23.36 1.00 -13.18
C GLU A 113 -22.34 1.32 -14.28
N ALA A 114 -22.71 2.15 -15.26
CA ALA A 114 -21.80 2.47 -16.36
C ALA A 114 -20.55 3.25 -15.88
N GLU A 115 -20.69 4.08 -14.87
CA GLU A 115 -19.57 4.79 -14.26
C GLU A 115 -18.69 3.85 -13.45
N SER A 116 -19.28 3.02 -12.58
CA SER A 116 -18.55 2.02 -11.81
C SER A 116 -17.85 1.02 -12.72
N ARG A 117 -18.49 0.56 -13.78
CA ARG A 117 -17.93 -0.36 -14.78
C ARG A 117 -16.64 0.17 -15.41
N ARG A 118 -16.58 1.46 -15.73
CA ARG A 118 -15.36 2.09 -16.28
C ARG A 118 -14.17 1.96 -15.32
N VAL A 119 -14.41 2.01 -14.01
CA VAL A 119 -13.36 1.82 -13.00
C VAL A 119 -12.80 0.40 -13.04
N PHE A 120 -13.67 -0.60 -13.14
CA PHE A 120 -13.27 -2.00 -13.27
C PHE A 120 -12.54 -2.28 -14.60
N GLU A 121 -13.03 -1.71 -15.70
CA GLU A 121 -12.37 -1.81 -17.02
C GLU A 121 -10.97 -1.20 -16.99
N PHE A 122 -10.83 -0.04 -16.36
CA PHE A 122 -9.53 0.59 -16.18
C PHE A 122 -8.59 -0.27 -15.33
N ALA A 123 -9.05 -0.81 -14.18
CA ALA A 123 -8.25 -1.70 -13.35
C ALA A 123 -7.78 -2.94 -14.13
N ARG A 124 -8.68 -3.58 -14.88
CA ARG A 124 -8.35 -4.72 -15.75
C ARG A 124 -7.29 -4.35 -16.80
N LYS A 125 -7.44 -3.19 -17.45
CA LYS A 125 -6.46 -2.65 -18.42
C LYS A 125 -5.09 -2.44 -17.79
N MET A 126 -5.04 -1.96 -16.55
CA MET A 126 -3.80 -1.75 -15.79
C MET A 126 -3.20 -3.05 -15.21
N GLY A 127 -3.89 -4.19 -15.31
CA GLY A 127 -3.48 -5.45 -14.70
C GLY A 127 -3.61 -5.44 -13.17
N ILE A 128 -4.50 -4.61 -12.64
CA ILE A 128 -4.77 -4.44 -11.20
C ILE A 128 -5.97 -5.31 -10.82
N ASP A 129 -5.83 -6.09 -9.76
CA ASP A 129 -6.86 -7.02 -9.27
C ASP A 129 -7.64 -6.52 -8.04
N THR A 130 -7.31 -5.34 -7.53
CA THR A 130 -7.92 -4.80 -6.32
C THR A 130 -8.20 -3.30 -6.45
N LEU A 131 -9.44 -2.91 -6.24
CA LEU A 131 -9.87 -1.52 -6.12
C LEU A 131 -10.02 -1.16 -4.64
N VAL A 132 -9.42 -0.07 -4.22
CA VAL A 132 -9.65 0.55 -2.91
C VAL A 132 -10.67 1.66 -3.09
N ALA A 133 -11.83 1.56 -2.44
CA ALA A 133 -12.96 2.44 -2.71
C ALA A 133 -13.81 2.69 -1.46
N GLU A 134 -14.60 3.75 -1.51
CA GLU A 134 -15.70 4.00 -0.57
C GLU A 134 -17.03 4.01 -1.37
N PRO A 135 -17.59 2.84 -1.71
CA PRO A 135 -18.81 2.78 -2.49
C PRO A 135 -19.98 3.35 -1.69
N GLU A 136 -20.88 4.06 -2.36
CA GLU A 136 -22.14 4.46 -1.74
C GLU A 136 -22.95 3.19 -1.36
N PRO A 137 -23.68 3.18 -0.24
CA PRO A 137 -24.48 2.01 0.16
C PRO A 137 -25.41 1.51 -0.96
N ALA A 138 -25.99 2.42 -1.74
CA ALA A 138 -26.86 2.08 -2.88
C ALA A 138 -26.12 1.42 -4.05
N ALA A 139 -24.79 1.50 -4.09
CA ALA A 139 -23.97 0.91 -5.14
C ALA A 139 -23.55 -0.54 -4.85
N LEU A 140 -23.68 -1.02 -3.60
CA LEU A 140 -23.09 -2.29 -3.14
C LEU A 140 -23.49 -3.51 -3.98
N ASP A 141 -24.75 -3.62 -4.40
CA ASP A 141 -25.20 -4.73 -5.24
C ASP A 141 -24.60 -4.69 -6.64
N THR A 142 -24.49 -3.50 -7.23
CA THR A 142 -23.81 -3.29 -8.51
C THR A 142 -22.33 -3.60 -8.40
N VAL A 143 -21.67 -3.11 -7.35
CA VAL A 143 -20.25 -3.37 -7.07
C VAL A 143 -20.00 -4.87 -6.92
N GLU A 144 -20.83 -5.59 -6.17
CA GLU A 144 -20.69 -7.04 -5.99
C GLU A 144 -20.78 -7.79 -7.33
N ARG A 145 -21.73 -7.41 -8.19
CA ARG A 145 -21.89 -8.01 -9.51
C ARG A 145 -20.65 -7.76 -10.38
N LEU A 146 -20.13 -6.53 -10.38
CA LEU A 146 -18.92 -6.17 -11.11
C LEU A 146 -17.68 -6.90 -10.56
N CYS A 147 -17.54 -7.05 -9.23
CA CYS A 147 -16.49 -7.86 -8.63
C CYS A 147 -16.47 -9.29 -9.21
N LYS A 148 -17.63 -9.92 -9.30
CA LYS A 148 -17.77 -11.29 -9.85
C LYS A 148 -17.50 -11.33 -11.35
N GLU A 149 -18.01 -10.35 -12.11
CA GLU A 149 -17.86 -10.27 -13.57
C GLU A 149 -16.39 -10.08 -13.98
N TYR A 150 -15.67 -9.19 -13.30
CA TYR A 150 -14.29 -8.86 -13.64
C TYR A 150 -13.26 -9.70 -12.88
N ASN A 151 -13.68 -10.47 -11.86
CA ASN A 151 -12.81 -11.11 -10.88
C ASN A 151 -11.84 -10.13 -10.24
N ILE A 152 -12.32 -8.92 -9.89
CA ILE A 152 -11.58 -7.85 -9.23
C ILE A 152 -12.15 -7.64 -7.84
N LYS A 153 -11.27 -7.51 -6.86
CA LYS A 153 -11.65 -7.26 -5.47
C LYS A 153 -11.98 -5.78 -5.26
N VAL A 154 -12.92 -5.53 -4.36
CA VAL A 154 -13.18 -4.18 -3.83
C VAL A 154 -12.91 -4.19 -2.34
N ALA A 155 -11.90 -3.44 -1.94
CA ALA A 155 -11.51 -3.23 -0.56
C ALA A 155 -12.07 -1.88 -0.09
N ILE A 156 -13.06 -1.92 0.80
CA ILE A 156 -13.72 -0.73 1.34
C ILE A 156 -12.77 -0.02 2.29
N HIS A 157 -12.44 1.23 1.95
CA HIS A 157 -11.53 2.07 2.71
C HIS A 157 -12.26 2.81 3.84
N ASN A 158 -11.57 3.04 4.92
CA ASN A 158 -12.08 3.79 6.07
C ASN A 158 -11.33 5.13 6.21
N HIS A 159 -11.87 6.22 5.65
CA HIS A 159 -11.46 7.55 6.09
C HIS A 159 -11.89 7.82 7.56
N PRO A 160 -11.27 8.77 8.28
CA PRO A 160 -11.65 9.05 9.65
C PRO A 160 -13.02 9.71 9.73
N LYS A 161 -13.57 9.79 10.94
CA LYS A 161 -14.81 10.54 11.19
C LYS A 161 -14.76 11.91 10.51
N PRO A 162 -15.85 12.36 9.87
CA PRO A 162 -17.21 11.76 9.84
C PRO A 162 -17.48 10.89 8.59
N SER A 163 -16.48 10.28 7.95
CA SER A 163 -16.70 9.40 6.79
C SER A 163 -17.64 8.23 7.13
N HIS A 164 -18.41 7.74 6.13
CA HIS A 164 -19.39 6.67 6.35
C HIS A 164 -18.73 5.39 6.89
N TYR A 165 -17.58 5.01 6.35
CA TYR A 165 -16.88 3.75 6.68
C TYR A 165 -15.83 3.88 7.79
N TRP A 166 -15.83 4.97 8.58
CA TRP A 166 -14.84 5.18 9.63
C TRP A 166 -14.77 4.04 10.67
N ASN A 167 -15.88 3.32 10.88
CA ASN A 167 -16.01 2.24 11.85
C ASN A 167 -15.97 0.88 11.14
N PRO A 168 -15.16 -0.10 11.62
CA PRO A 168 -15.13 -1.44 11.05
C PRO A 168 -16.50 -2.14 11.03
N ASP A 169 -17.38 -1.84 11.96
CA ASP A 169 -18.74 -2.41 11.99
C ASP A 169 -19.55 -2.02 10.74
N THR A 170 -19.44 -0.76 10.27
CA THR A 170 -20.09 -0.30 9.03
C THR A 170 -19.54 -1.02 7.79
N VAL A 171 -18.22 -1.30 7.77
CA VAL A 171 -17.62 -2.09 6.69
C VAL A 171 -18.15 -3.53 6.73
N LEU A 172 -18.25 -4.15 7.92
CA LEU A 172 -18.80 -5.49 8.08
C LEU A 172 -20.25 -5.57 7.60
N GLU A 173 -21.08 -4.60 7.96
CA GLU A 173 -22.48 -4.50 7.48
C GLU A 173 -22.52 -4.42 5.95
N ALA A 174 -21.67 -3.61 5.34
CA ALA A 174 -21.62 -3.45 3.89
C ALA A 174 -21.21 -4.74 3.15
N VAL A 175 -20.40 -5.61 3.77
CA VAL A 175 -19.91 -6.86 3.14
C VAL A 175 -20.60 -8.10 3.65
N GLN A 176 -21.55 -7.97 4.58
CA GLN A 176 -22.29 -9.11 5.14
C GLN A 176 -23.07 -9.85 4.06
N GLY A 177 -22.91 -11.17 3.97
CA GLY A 177 -23.57 -12.00 2.99
C GLY A 177 -23.08 -11.84 1.55
N ARG A 178 -22.10 -10.96 1.29
CA ARG A 178 -21.55 -10.70 -0.03
C ARG A 178 -20.33 -11.58 -0.35
N THR A 179 -19.97 -11.59 -1.63
CA THR A 179 -18.80 -12.32 -2.13
C THR A 179 -17.52 -11.99 -1.35
N PRO A 180 -16.58 -12.94 -1.16
CA PRO A 180 -15.26 -12.68 -0.58
C PRO A 180 -14.40 -11.70 -1.40
N LEU A 181 -14.81 -11.37 -2.62
CA LEU A 181 -14.16 -10.31 -3.41
C LEU A 181 -14.43 -8.91 -2.84
N MET A 182 -15.36 -8.76 -1.89
CA MET A 182 -15.61 -7.53 -1.17
C MET A 182 -15.15 -7.66 0.29
N GLY A 183 -14.37 -6.68 0.75
CA GLY A 183 -13.82 -6.67 2.10
C GLY A 183 -13.28 -5.29 2.46
N ALA A 184 -12.33 -5.23 3.39
CA ALA A 184 -11.77 -4.00 3.90
C ALA A 184 -10.40 -3.68 3.30
N CYS A 185 -10.19 -2.40 2.98
CA CYS A 185 -8.88 -1.77 2.99
C CYS A 185 -8.71 -1.12 4.36
N ALA A 186 -7.99 -1.75 5.27
CA ALA A 186 -7.85 -1.29 6.64
C ALA A 186 -6.84 -0.14 6.74
N ASP A 187 -7.32 1.11 6.82
CA ASP A 187 -6.48 2.24 7.16
C ASP A 187 -6.33 2.37 8.66
N THR A 188 -5.18 1.95 9.16
CA THR A 188 -4.91 1.85 10.60
C THR A 188 -4.71 3.22 11.25
N GLY A 189 -4.21 4.20 10.50
CA GLY A 189 -4.06 5.58 10.97
C GLY A 189 -5.39 6.30 11.09
N HIS A 190 -6.32 6.06 10.17
CA HIS A 190 -7.64 6.66 10.24
C HIS A 190 -8.48 6.12 11.40
N TRP A 191 -8.26 4.87 11.82
CA TRP A 191 -8.84 4.38 13.07
C TRP A 191 -8.28 5.12 14.28
N LEU A 192 -6.95 5.31 14.36
CA LEU A 192 -6.35 6.12 15.44
C LEU A 192 -6.91 7.54 15.48
N ARG A 193 -7.00 8.21 14.32
CA ARG A 193 -7.62 9.55 14.19
C ARG A 193 -9.08 9.55 14.67
N SER A 194 -9.79 8.43 14.47
CA SER A 194 -11.19 8.25 14.94
C SER A 194 -11.31 7.83 16.41
N GLY A 195 -10.19 7.61 17.11
CA GLY A 195 -10.15 7.19 18.50
C GLY A 195 -10.37 5.70 18.71
N LEU A 196 -10.18 4.88 17.68
CA LEU A 196 -10.30 3.43 17.76
C LEU A 196 -8.91 2.79 17.93
N ASP A 197 -8.91 1.58 18.54
CA ASP A 197 -7.73 0.72 18.61
C ASP A 197 -7.64 -0.11 17.31
N PRO A 198 -6.56 0.04 16.50
CA PRO A 198 -6.43 -0.69 15.25
C PRO A 198 -6.36 -2.21 15.42
N VAL A 199 -5.81 -2.73 16.52
CA VAL A 199 -5.77 -4.17 16.79
C VAL A 199 -7.18 -4.72 16.98
N GLU A 200 -8.02 -4.02 17.75
CA GLU A 200 -9.42 -4.42 17.96
C GLU A 200 -10.24 -4.30 16.67
N CYS A 201 -9.96 -3.27 15.84
CA CYS A 201 -10.59 -3.13 14.53
C CYS A 201 -10.22 -4.30 13.60
N LEU A 202 -8.95 -4.70 13.57
CA LEU A 202 -8.50 -5.87 12.78
C LEU A 202 -9.13 -7.17 13.27
N LYS A 203 -9.27 -7.38 14.58
CA LYS A 203 -9.98 -8.54 15.15
C LYS A 203 -11.42 -8.62 14.64
N LYS A 204 -12.13 -7.49 14.65
CA LYS A 204 -13.51 -7.42 14.12
C LYS A 204 -13.58 -7.80 12.66
N LEU A 205 -12.62 -7.34 11.85
CA LEU A 205 -12.56 -7.58 10.40
C LEU A 205 -11.95 -8.94 10.02
N GLN A 206 -11.77 -9.87 10.96
CA GLN A 206 -11.19 -11.19 10.69
C GLN A 206 -11.81 -11.86 9.47
N GLY A 207 -10.97 -12.25 8.50
CA GLY A 207 -11.37 -12.90 7.26
C GLY A 207 -11.98 -11.96 6.21
N ARG A 208 -11.99 -10.64 6.47
CA ARG A 208 -12.49 -9.62 5.53
C ARG A 208 -11.47 -8.58 5.13
N VAL A 209 -10.27 -8.56 5.71
CA VAL A 209 -9.18 -7.66 5.28
C VAL A 209 -8.62 -8.15 3.95
N ILE A 210 -8.67 -7.31 2.92
CA ILE A 210 -8.12 -7.56 1.59
C ILE A 210 -6.74 -6.90 1.43
N THR A 211 -6.62 -5.65 1.89
CA THR A 211 -5.39 -4.85 1.82
C THR A 211 -5.38 -3.85 2.97
N LEU A 212 -4.25 -3.19 3.18
CA LEU A 212 -4.13 -2.16 4.22
C LEU A 212 -3.53 -0.88 3.65
N HIS A 213 -3.97 0.27 4.20
CA HIS A 213 -3.15 1.47 4.31
C HIS A 213 -2.59 1.46 5.74
N PHE A 214 -1.34 1.04 5.84
CA PHE A 214 -0.72 0.75 7.13
C PHE A 214 0.05 1.96 7.61
N LYS A 215 -0.31 2.47 8.78
CA LYS A 215 0.21 3.72 9.33
C LYS A 215 0.56 3.58 10.81
N ASP A 216 1.53 4.34 11.26
CA ASP A 216 1.78 4.59 12.67
C ASP A 216 1.81 6.09 12.91
N LEU A 217 1.13 6.55 13.93
CA LEU A 217 0.89 7.98 14.15
C LEU A 217 1.28 8.40 15.55
N VAL A 218 1.59 9.70 15.69
CA VAL A 218 1.63 10.39 17.00
C VAL A 218 0.69 11.56 16.98
N PRO A 219 0.14 11.98 18.15
CA PRO A 219 -0.61 13.23 18.27
C PRO A 219 0.22 14.43 17.83
N ASP A 220 -0.42 15.38 17.13
CA ASP A 220 0.22 16.65 16.85
C ASP A 220 0.47 17.41 18.13
N GLU A 221 1.58 18.15 18.20
CA GLU A 221 1.82 19.08 19.29
C GLU A 221 0.70 20.13 19.35
N PRO A 222 0.22 20.49 20.55
CA PRO A 222 -0.77 21.54 20.69
C PRO A 222 -0.27 22.82 20.05
N GLN A 223 -0.91 23.29 18.98
CA GLN A 223 -0.56 24.58 18.38
C GLN A 223 -0.84 25.68 19.41
N ALA A 224 0.18 26.54 19.64
CA ALA A 224 -0.01 27.74 20.44
C ALA A 224 -1.23 28.53 19.90
N PRO A 225 -2.09 29.08 20.76
CA PRO A 225 -3.26 29.82 20.32
C PRO A 225 -2.80 30.97 19.41
N THR A 226 -3.22 30.90 18.12
CA THR A 226 -2.99 31.99 17.19
C THR A 226 -3.85 33.18 17.65
N THR A 227 -3.22 34.33 17.88
CA THR A 227 -3.87 35.59 18.32
C THR A 227 -4.73 36.23 17.20
N ALA A 228 -4.91 35.58 16.06
CA ALA A 228 -5.78 36.03 15.00
C ALA A 228 -7.25 35.78 15.36
N PRO A 229 -8.15 36.81 15.23
CA PRO A 229 -9.57 36.61 15.51
C PRO A 229 -10.14 35.54 14.58
N ALA A 230 -10.73 34.50 15.15
CA ALA A 230 -11.39 33.43 14.41
C ALA A 230 -12.64 33.97 13.69
N THR A 231 -12.47 34.42 12.45
CA THR A 231 -13.58 34.72 11.54
C THR A 231 -14.05 33.42 10.90
N GLY A 232 -14.98 32.76 11.54
CA GLY A 232 -15.64 31.55 11.05
C GLY A 232 -15.68 30.45 12.10
N LYS A 233 -16.85 29.89 12.34
CA LYS A 233 -17.01 28.67 13.14
C LYS A 233 -16.24 27.55 12.45
N LYS A 234 -14.97 27.28 12.84
CA LYS A 234 -14.32 26.00 12.52
C LYS A 234 -15.22 24.91 13.11
N LYS A 235 -15.89 24.12 12.26
CA LYS A 235 -16.44 22.84 12.69
C LYS A 235 -15.28 22.09 13.33
N GLN A 236 -15.41 21.83 14.64
CA GLN A 236 -14.43 21.01 15.36
C GLN A 236 -14.37 19.67 14.63
N SER A 237 -13.22 19.30 14.09
CA SER A 237 -13.04 18.01 13.43
C SER A 237 -13.32 16.91 14.47
N GLU A 238 -14.17 15.96 14.14
CA GLU A 238 -14.44 14.79 14.99
C GLU A 238 -13.24 13.84 15.05
N SER A 239 -12.25 14.05 14.19
CA SER A 239 -11.01 13.28 14.15
C SER A 239 -9.89 13.96 14.94
N LYS A 240 -9.01 13.15 15.56
CA LYS A 240 -7.83 13.64 16.27
C LYS A 240 -6.80 14.15 15.27
N ALA A 241 -6.18 15.29 15.57
CA ALA A 241 -5.02 15.78 14.84
C ALA A 241 -3.80 14.90 15.17
N MET A 242 -3.28 14.20 14.16
CA MET A 242 -2.16 13.26 14.27
C MET A 242 -1.41 13.23 12.95
N HIS A 243 -0.10 13.01 13.01
CA HIS A 243 0.75 12.84 11.83
C HIS A 243 1.47 11.49 11.82
N ASP A 244 1.91 11.09 10.62
CA ASP A 244 2.63 9.83 10.40
C ASP A 244 4.06 9.91 10.94
N VAL A 245 4.49 8.80 11.53
CA VAL A 245 5.86 8.57 11.96
C VAL A 245 6.36 7.21 11.46
N PRO A 246 7.67 6.94 11.43
CA PRO A 246 8.17 5.62 11.09
C PRO A 246 7.52 4.53 11.92
N TRP A 247 7.11 3.44 11.27
CA TRP A 247 6.42 2.34 11.92
C TRP A 247 7.19 1.82 13.15
N GLY A 248 6.47 1.59 14.24
CA GLY A 248 7.04 1.16 15.52
C GLY A 248 7.47 2.30 16.44
N THR A 249 7.32 3.56 16.02
CA THR A 249 7.69 4.74 16.84
C THR A 249 6.48 5.57 17.28
N GLY A 250 5.29 5.20 16.82
CA GLY A 250 4.04 5.86 17.15
C GLY A 250 3.22 5.13 18.21
N VAL A 251 1.94 5.51 18.29
CA VAL A 251 1.00 4.98 19.28
C VAL A 251 0.11 3.85 18.72
N GLY A 252 0.31 3.46 17.45
CA GLY A 252 -0.54 2.50 16.74
C GLY A 252 -0.32 1.05 17.13
N ASN A 253 0.73 0.72 17.90
CA ASN A 253 1.09 -0.65 18.25
C ASN A 253 1.20 -1.57 17.01
N VAL A 254 1.86 -1.07 15.97
CA VAL A 254 1.92 -1.72 14.64
C VAL A 254 2.47 -3.16 14.69
N LYS A 255 3.35 -3.47 15.64
CA LYS A 255 3.84 -4.86 15.81
C LYS A 255 2.71 -5.80 16.25
N ALA A 256 1.82 -5.37 17.16
CA ALA A 256 0.66 -6.16 17.58
C ALA A 256 -0.37 -6.30 16.46
N GLN A 257 -0.54 -5.27 15.61
CA GLN A 257 -1.37 -5.33 14.42
C GLN A 257 -0.85 -6.42 13.45
N MET A 258 0.46 -6.44 13.17
CA MET A 258 1.08 -7.46 12.32
C MET A 258 0.95 -8.87 12.92
N ALA A 259 1.12 -9.01 14.25
CA ALA A 259 0.92 -10.29 14.94
C ALA A 259 -0.54 -10.78 14.82
N GLU A 260 -1.50 -9.88 14.94
CA GLU A 260 -2.93 -10.19 14.77
C GLU A 260 -3.24 -10.61 13.33
N LEU A 261 -2.71 -9.91 12.32
CA LEU A 261 -2.87 -10.29 10.91
C LEU A 261 -2.27 -11.66 10.62
N LYS A 262 -1.11 -12.00 11.21
CA LYS A 262 -0.55 -13.36 11.15
C LYS A 262 -1.49 -14.38 11.77
N ARG A 263 -2.00 -14.11 12.99
CA ARG A 263 -2.95 -15.01 13.68
C ARG A 263 -4.18 -15.31 12.82
N GLN A 264 -4.64 -14.31 12.05
CA GLN A 264 -5.77 -14.45 11.13
C GLN A 264 -5.44 -15.20 9.83
N GLY A 265 -4.17 -15.48 9.57
CA GLY A 265 -3.72 -16.04 8.28
C GLY A 265 -3.88 -15.05 7.14
N PHE A 266 -3.74 -13.75 7.39
CA PHE A 266 -3.82 -12.72 6.35
C PHE A 266 -2.72 -12.91 5.30
N HIS A 267 -3.12 -12.90 4.04
CA HIS A 267 -2.23 -12.85 2.89
C HIS A 267 -2.62 -11.65 2.03
N GLY A 268 -1.73 -10.69 1.85
CA GLY A 268 -2.07 -9.48 1.10
C GLY A 268 -1.04 -8.36 1.21
N VAL A 269 -1.50 -7.17 0.90
CA VAL A 269 -0.67 -5.99 0.71
C VAL A 269 -0.74 -5.06 1.92
N PHE A 270 0.43 -4.71 2.45
CA PHE A 270 0.65 -3.60 3.37
C PHE A 270 1.03 -2.38 2.55
N GLY A 271 0.10 -1.47 2.34
CA GLY A 271 0.32 -0.21 1.64
C GLY A 271 0.89 0.84 2.59
N VAL A 272 2.09 1.34 2.31
CA VAL A 272 2.61 2.53 2.97
C VAL A 272 1.88 3.73 2.38
N GLU A 273 1.07 4.38 3.17
CA GLU A 273 0.49 5.68 2.86
C GLU A 273 0.94 6.67 3.92
N TYR A 274 2.10 7.30 3.68
CA TYR A 274 2.78 8.19 4.62
C TYR A 274 2.42 9.64 4.29
N GLU A 275 1.67 10.29 5.17
CA GLU A 275 1.06 11.60 4.93
C GLU A 275 1.75 12.74 5.70
N TYR A 276 3.07 12.68 5.79
CA TYR A 276 3.86 13.69 6.49
C TYR A 276 5.18 13.96 5.74
N HIS A 277 5.85 15.07 6.01
CA HIS A 277 7.10 15.48 5.36
C HIS A 277 7.10 15.28 3.83
N TRP A 278 6.02 15.74 3.19
CA TRP A 278 5.70 15.50 1.77
C TRP A 278 6.82 15.77 0.77
N ASP A 279 7.74 16.66 1.11
CA ASP A 279 8.89 17.02 0.25
C ASP A 279 10.07 16.05 0.42
N ASN A 280 10.16 15.37 1.56
CA ASN A 280 11.29 14.48 1.89
C ASN A 280 10.91 13.36 2.87
N SER A 281 9.86 12.60 2.57
CA SER A 281 9.43 11.45 3.40
C SER A 281 10.27 10.19 3.20
N LEU A 282 11.09 10.12 2.15
CA LEU A 282 11.82 8.89 1.77
C LEU A 282 12.67 8.28 2.91
N PRO A 283 13.45 9.07 3.73
CA PRO A 283 14.22 8.50 4.83
C PRO A 283 13.35 7.87 5.93
N GLU A 284 12.16 8.40 6.17
CA GLU A 284 11.21 7.87 7.15
C GLU A 284 10.54 6.60 6.65
N ILE A 285 10.19 6.56 5.36
CA ILE A 285 9.65 5.39 4.72
C ILE A 285 10.68 4.25 4.69
N ALA A 286 11.96 4.55 4.49
CA ALA A 286 13.03 3.54 4.58
C ALA A 286 13.03 2.84 5.95
N LYS A 287 12.81 3.59 7.05
CA LYS A 287 12.65 3.01 8.39
C LYS A 287 11.39 2.13 8.51
N CYS A 288 10.30 2.50 7.83
CA CYS A 288 9.11 1.64 7.76
C CYS A 288 9.42 0.31 7.06
N VAL A 289 10.21 0.33 5.97
CA VAL A 289 10.67 -0.88 5.27
C VAL A 289 11.54 -1.76 6.17
N GLU A 290 12.48 -1.15 6.88
CA GLU A 290 13.34 -1.85 7.85
C GLU A 290 12.52 -2.52 8.96
N PHE A 291 11.60 -1.77 9.57
CA PHE A 291 10.69 -2.28 10.61
C PHE A 291 9.84 -3.44 10.10
N PHE A 292 9.24 -3.31 8.91
CA PHE A 292 8.42 -4.36 8.30
C PHE A 292 9.23 -5.64 8.10
N ASN A 293 10.40 -5.54 7.48
CA ASN A 293 11.25 -6.68 7.19
C ASN A 293 11.72 -7.39 8.48
N ALA A 294 12.13 -6.63 9.50
CA ALA A 294 12.55 -7.17 10.80
C ALA A 294 11.38 -7.90 11.50
N THR A 295 10.19 -7.27 11.52
CA THR A 295 8.99 -7.86 12.14
C THR A 295 8.52 -9.11 11.38
N CYS A 296 8.53 -9.09 10.05
CA CYS A 296 8.22 -10.27 9.24
C CYS A 296 9.20 -11.42 9.51
N ALA A 297 10.51 -11.13 9.62
CA ALA A 297 11.52 -12.15 9.92
C ALA A 297 11.32 -12.76 11.30
N GLU A 298 10.88 -11.98 12.28
CA GLU A 298 10.54 -12.48 13.63
C GLU A 298 9.27 -13.34 13.59
N LEU A 299 8.18 -12.81 13.02
CA LEU A 299 6.90 -13.51 12.96
C LEU A 299 6.95 -14.80 12.13
N ALA A 300 7.76 -14.85 11.08
CA ALA A 300 7.90 -16.05 10.26
C ALA A 300 8.66 -17.20 10.96
N LYS A 301 9.30 -16.97 12.10
CA LYS A 301 9.98 -17.98 12.92
C LYS A 301 9.06 -18.59 13.98
N SER A 302 8.03 -17.87 14.37
CA SER A 302 7.07 -18.37 15.35
C SER A 302 6.08 -19.33 14.68
N PRO A 303 5.61 -20.39 15.37
CA PRO A 303 4.60 -21.30 14.85
C PRO A 303 3.25 -20.59 14.57
#